data_bdb572ee42c15517b744a571cc17d53f
#
_entry.id   bdb572ee42c15517b744a571cc17d53f
#
_cell.length_a   1.000
_cell.length_b   1.000
_cell.length_c   1.000
_cell.angle_alpha   90.00
_cell.angle_beta   90.00
_cell.angle_gamma   90.00
#
_symmetry.space_group_name_H-M   'P 1'
#
loop_
_entity.id
_entity.type
_entity.pdbx_description
1 polymer ?
#
loop_
_entity_poly.entity_id
_entity_poly.type
_entity_poly.pdbx_seq_one_letter_code
_entity_poly.pdbx_strand_id
1 'polypeptide(L)'
;MKIAWIGTGVMGASMAGHLQAAGHELTVYNRTKSKADALLAGGATWADTPAEAAEGTEVIFTIVGYPTDVDQVFLGHDGILNAAACGAIAVDCTTSSPALAEKIAAAGEAKGIAVLDAPVSGGDVGAKNAALSFMVGGDAEAFEKVKPLFEIMGKTVVLQGGAGAGQHTKMVNQTLIASGMIGLCEAMLYAEKSGLDPLTVLQSVGGGAAASWGLANLWPRMINDDFEPGFFVEHFIKDMGIALDEAKRMNLELPGLELAMKLYTKTAELGYGRKGTQALLLALREINKG
;
A
#
# COMPACT_ATOMS: atom_id res chain seq x y z
N MET A 1 -12.58 21.65 -2.02
CA MET A 1 -11.12 21.87 -1.91
C MET A 1 -10.49 21.58 -3.26
N LYS A 2 -9.39 22.24 -3.55
CA LYS A 2 -8.52 21.91 -4.70
C LYS A 2 -7.48 20.91 -4.27
N ILE A 3 -7.50 19.75 -4.88
CA ILE A 3 -6.65 18.60 -4.51
C ILE A 3 -5.82 18.16 -5.72
N ALA A 4 -4.50 18.04 -5.54
CA ALA A 4 -3.65 17.32 -6.49
C ALA A 4 -3.68 15.81 -6.17
N TRP A 5 -3.71 15.00 -7.21
CA TRP A 5 -3.58 13.54 -7.06
C TRP A 5 -2.51 12.98 -8.00
N ILE A 6 -1.44 12.45 -7.43
CA ILE A 6 -0.30 11.90 -8.16
C ILE A 6 -0.31 10.38 -8.04
N GLY A 7 -0.45 9.71 -9.20
CA GLY A 7 -0.50 8.25 -9.28
C GLY A 7 -1.94 7.72 -9.38
N THR A 8 -2.37 7.42 -10.60
CA THR A 8 -3.69 6.87 -10.93
C THR A 8 -3.62 5.39 -11.31
N GLY A 9 -2.81 4.64 -10.55
CA GLY A 9 -2.76 3.17 -10.63
C GLY A 9 -4.01 2.51 -10.06
N VAL A 10 -3.96 1.18 -9.87
CA VAL A 10 -5.09 0.36 -9.39
C VAL A 10 -5.72 0.93 -8.11
N MET A 11 -4.89 1.35 -7.14
CA MET A 11 -5.36 1.94 -5.88
C MET A 11 -5.76 3.42 -6.09
N GLY A 12 -4.85 4.20 -6.67
CA GLY A 12 -4.97 5.66 -6.75
C GLY A 12 -6.16 6.14 -7.56
N ALA A 13 -6.50 5.47 -8.66
CA ALA A 13 -7.68 5.85 -9.45
C ALA A 13 -8.98 5.71 -8.64
N SER A 14 -9.12 4.64 -7.84
CA SER A 14 -10.30 4.45 -6.98
C SER A 14 -10.34 5.48 -5.84
N MET A 15 -9.21 5.70 -5.17
CA MET A 15 -9.11 6.67 -4.06
C MET A 15 -9.42 8.09 -4.54
N ALA A 16 -8.81 8.55 -5.65
CA ALA A 16 -9.07 9.84 -6.27
C ALA A 16 -10.55 9.98 -6.71
N GLY A 17 -11.12 8.90 -7.27
CA GLY A 17 -12.51 8.87 -7.69
C GLY A 17 -13.50 9.11 -6.54
N HIS A 18 -13.22 8.60 -5.33
CA HIS A 18 -14.04 8.88 -4.16
C HIS A 18 -14.00 10.37 -3.76
N LEU A 19 -12.82 10.99 -3.79
CA LEU A 19 -12.69 12.43 -3.53
C LEU A 19 -13.42 13.27 -4.59
N GLN A 20 -13.30 12.90 -5.86
CA GLN A 20 -14.01 13.55 -6.96
C GLN A 20 -15.53 13.42 -6.80
N ALA A 21 -16.02 12.23 -6.49
CA ALA A 21 -17.44 11.99 -6.23
C ALA A 21 -18.00 12.76 -5.01
N ALA A 22 -17.12 13.06 -4.04
CA ALA A 22 -17.45 13.90 -2.89
C ALA A 22 -17.45 15.43 -3.22
N GLY A 23 -17.19 15.80 -4.47
CA GLY A 23 -17.27 17.19 -4.93
C GLY A 23 -15.97 18.00 -4.81
N HIS A 24 -14.82 17.33 -4.65
CA HIS A 24 -13.52 18.01 -4.68
C HIS A 24 -13.04 18.24 -6.11
N GLU A 25 -12.36 19.36 -6.35
CA GLU A 25 -11.71 19.67 -7.63
C GLU A 25 -10.37 18.97 -7.70
N LEU A 26 -10.19 18.06 -8.66
CA LEU A 26 -8.96 17.30 -8.80
C LEU A 26 -8.09 17.78 -9.95
N THR A 27 -6.78 17.96 -9.69
CA THR A 27 -5.73 18.00 -10.68
C THR A 27 -4.92 16.73 -10.58
N VAL A 28 -4.80 15.97 -11.69
CA VAL A 28 -4.24 14.62 -11.65
C VAL A 28 -2.97 14.52 -12.52
N TYR A 29 -2.00 13.77 -12.02
CA TYR A 29 -0.80 13.38 -12.76
C TYR A 29 -0.55 11.88 -12.65
N ASN A 30 -0.10 11.26 -13.73
CA ASN A 30 0.41 9.89 -13.75
C ASN A 30 1.40 9.70 -14.91
N ARG A 31 2.45 8.91 -14.77
CA ARG A 31 3.40 8.60 -15.86
C ARG A 31 2.72 8.11 -17.15
N THR A 32 1.63 7.37 -17.02
CA THR A 32 0.82 6.88 -18.14
C THR A 32 -0.53 7.57 -18.10
N LYS A 33 -0.73 8.57 -18.97
CA LYS A 33 -1.94 9.44 -18.98
C LYS A 33 -3.24 8.64 -19.08
N SER A 34 -3.28 7.59 -19.90
CA SER A 34 -4.49 6.77 -20.09
C SER A 34 -5.03 6.11 -18.79
N LYS A 35 -4.19 5.97 -17.76
CA LYS A 35 -4.65 5.48 -16.45
C LYS A 35 -5.48 6.52 -15.68
N ALA A 36 -5.51 7.77 -16.12
CA ALA A 36 -6.32 8.85 -15.55
C ALA A 36 -7.64 9.08 -16.32
N ASP A 37 -7.89 8.40 -17.44
CA ASP A 37 -8.99 8.69 -18.36
C ASP A 37 -10.36 8.74 -17.66
N ALA A 38 -10.63 7.84 -16.72
CA ALA A 38 -11.87 7.82 -15.96
C ALA A 38 -12.05 9.08 -15.08
N LEU A 39 -10.96 9.55 -14.44
CA LEU A 39 -10.98 10.77 -13.62
C LEU A 39 -11.13 12.02 -14.49
N LEU A 40 -10.46 12.05 -15.64
CA LEU A 40 -10.57 13.14 -16.62
C LEU A 40 -11.99 13.22 -17.20
N ALA A 41 -12.59 12.09 -17.55
CA ALA A 41 -13.98 12.01 -17.97
C ALA A 41 -14.95 12.49 -16.87
N GLY A 42 -14.59 12.31 -15.61
CA GLY A 42 -15.32 12.82 -14.44
C GLY A 42 -15.09 14.32 -14.14
N GLY A 43 -14.26 15.02 -14.93
CA GLY A 43 -14.00 16.45 -14.80
C GLY A 43 -12.71 16.84 -14.07
N ALA A 44 -11.81 15.88 -13.79
CA ALA A 44 -10.48 16.20 -13.28
C ALA A 44 -9.63 16.93 -14.34
N THR A 45 -8.74 17.79 -13.91
CA THR A 45 -7.76 18.47 -14.77
C THR A 45 -6.46 17.62 -14.86
N TRP A 46 -5.88 17.56 -16.05
CA TRP A 46 -4.58 16.92 -16.26
C TRP A 46 -3.43 17.89 -16.02
N ALA A 47 -2.36 17.40 -15.40
CA ALA A 47 -1.07 18.06 -15.31
C ALA A 47 0.03 17.18 -15.93
N ASP A 48 1.05 17.80 -16.54
CA ASP A 48 2.14 17.06 -17.21
C ASP A 48 3.29 16.71 -16.26
N THR A 49 3.33 17.32 -15.07
CA THR A 49 4.32 17.03 -14.01
C THR A 49 3.67 16.99 -12.62
N PRO A 50 4.32 16.36 -11.62
CA PRO A 50 3.87 16.43 -10.22
C PRO A 50 3.84 17.87 -9.69
N ALA A 51 4.81 18.71 -10.09
CA ALA A 51 4.88 20.12 -9.72
C ALA A 51 3.66 20.90 -10.23
N GLU A 52 3.35 20.78 -11.54
CA GLU A 52 2.14 21.39 -12.11
C GLU A 52 0.86 20.94 -11.42
N ALA A 53 0.76 19.64 -11.07
CA ALA A 53 -0.40 19.15 -10.35
C ALA A 53 -0.54 19.80 -8.96
N ALA A 54 0.58 20.05 -8.29
CA ALA A 54 0.62 20.63 -6.95
C ALA A 54 0.36 22.15 -6.93
N GLU A 55 0.55 22.86 -8.05
CA GLU A 55 0.42 24.31 -8.12
C GLU A 55 -1.00 24.78 -7.81
N GLY A 56 -1.15 25.67 -6.83
CA GLY A 56 -2.42 26.24 -6.44
C GLY A 56 -3.41 25.28 -5.77
N THR A 57 -2.95 24.10 -5.35
CA THR A 57 -3.74 23.12 -4.59
C THR A 57 -3.51 23.24 -3.08
N GLU A 58 -4.53 22.89 -2.31
CA GLU A 58 -4.51 22.95 -0.84
C GLU A 58 -3.94 21.65 -0.24
N VAL A 59 -4.26 20.51 -0.87
CA VAL A 59 -3.83 19.17 -0.44
C VAL A 59 -3.32 18.39 -1.65
N ILE A 60 -2.20 17.69 -1.48
CA ILE A 60 -1.57 16.88 -2.51
C ILE A 60 -1.50 15.44 -2.02
N PHE A 61 -2.19 14.52 -2.69
CA PHE A 61 -2.09 13.08 -2.42
C PHE A 61 -1.18 12.40 -3.45
N THR A 62 -0.39 11.45 -2.97
CA THR A 62 0.50 10.64 -3.81
C THR A 62 0.32 9.17 -3.49
N ILE A 63 0.23 8.32 -4.51
CA ILE A 63 0.33 6.87 -4.39
C ILE A 63 0.98 6.28 -5.64
N VAL A 64 2.25 5.91 -5.52
CA VAL A 64 3.08 5.42 -6.63
C VAL A 64 3.64 4.01 -6.34
N GLY A 65 4.63 3.53 -7.09
CA GLY A 65 5.06 2.14 -7.02
C GLY A 65 6.14 1.85 -5.99
N TYR A 66 7.19 2.66 -5.98
CA TYR A 66 8.44 2.38 -5.28
C TYR A 66 8.95 3.60 -4.50
N PRO A 67 9.82 3.41 -3.48
CA PRO A 67 10.46 4.52 -2.77
C PRO A 67 11.21 5.49 -3.69
N THR A 68 11.83 4.99 -4.75
CA THR A 68 12.49 5.82 -5.78
C THR A 68 11.52 6.70 -6.54
N ASP A 69 10.30 6.21 -6.83
CA ASP A 69 9.26 7.03 -7.44
C ASP A 69 8.79 8.12 -6.47
N VAL A 70 8.67 7.80 -5.17
CA VAL A 70 8.30 8.77 -4.11
C VAL A 70 9.37 9.87 -4.00
N ASP A 71 10.66 9.49 -3.91
CA ASP A 71 11.76 10.46 -3.86
C ASP A 71 11.71 11.42 -5.07
N GLN A 72 11.53 10.88 -6.28
CA GLN A 72 11.43 11.68 -7.50
C GLN A 72 10.20 12.60 -7.51
N VAL A 73 9.02 12.08 -7.12
CA VAL A 73 7.76 12.85 -7.12
C VAL A 73 7.78 13.98 -6.09
N PHE A 74 8.42 13.79 -4.95
CA PHE A 74 8.51 14.83 -3.92
C PHE A 74 9.70 15.77 -4.08
N LEU A 75 10.90 15.22 -4.31
CA LEU A 75 12.18 15.93 -4.23
C LEU A 75 12.85 16.13 -5.60
N GLY A 76 12.34 15.51 -6.67
CA GLY A 76 12.89 15.67 -8.03
C GLY A 76 12.75 17.10 -8.57
N HIS A 77 13.34 17.37 -9.72
CA HIS A 77 13.29 18.69 -10.39
C HIS A 77 11.84 19.17 -10.56
N ASP A 78 10.95 18.32 -11.08
CA ASP A 78 9.53 18.62 -11.29
C ASP A 78 8.68 18.03 -10.14
N GLY A 79 9.25 18.00 -8.93
CA GLY A 79 8.63 17.43 -7.75
C GLY A 79 7.69 18.40 -7.03
N ILE A 80 6.77 17.81 -6.26
CA ILE A 80 5.72 18.49 -5.48
C ILE A 80 6.29 19.66 -4.68
N LEU A 81 7.36 19.43 -3.91
CA LEU A 81 7.90 20.44 -2.99
C LEU A 81 8.51 21.67 -3.67
N ASN A 82 8.62 21.69 -4.99
CA ASN A 82 9.10 22.86 -5.73
C ASN A 82 7.98 23.80 -6.18
N ALA A 83 6.72 23.35 -6.17
CA ALA A 83 5.57 24.10 -6.66
C ALA A 83 4.42 24.24 -5.65
N ALA A 84 4.35 23.36 -4.67
CA ALA A 84 3.34 23.45 -3.61
C ALA A 84 3.47 24.74 -2.83
N ALA A 85 2.34 25.37 -2.55
CA ALA A 85 2.31 26.62 -1.80
C ALA A 85 2.67 26.41 -0.32
N CYS A 86 3.26 27.43 0.32
CA CYS A 86 3.39 27.47 1.78
C CYS A 86 2.00 27.31 2.43
N GLY A 87 1.91 26.40 3.41
CA GLY A 87 0.65 26.04 4.07
C GLY A 87 -0.13 24.89 3.41
N ALA A 88 0.30 24.40 2.24
CA ALA A 88 -0.24 23.18 1.65
C ALA A 88 0.13 21.94 2.48
N ILE A 89 -0.67 20.89 2.35
CA ILE A 89 -0.42 19.60 3.00
C ILE A 89 -0.20 18.53 1.92
N ALA A 90 0.96 17.88 1.93
CA ALA A 90 1.27 16.78 1.03
C ALA A 90 1.18 15.44 1.78
N VAL A 91 0.56 14.44 1.15
CA VAL A 91 0.26 13.13 1.75
C VAL A 91 0.79 12.03 0.84
N ASP A 92 1.74 11.22 1.34
CA ASP A 92 2.20 10.04 0.62
C ASP A 92 1.48 8.78 1.12
N CYS A 93 0.59 8.23 0.30
CA CYS A 93 -0.10 6.97 0.56
C CYS A 93 0.67 5.73 0.05
N THR A 94 1.84 5.92 -0.51
CA THR A 94 2.69 4.82 -1.01
C THR A 94 3.30 4.06 0.17
N THR A 95 3.40 2.73 0.05
CA THR A 95 4.28 1.97 0.95
C THR A 95 5.72 2.24 0.56
N SER A 96 6.41 3.00 1.40
CA SER A 96 7.77 3.50 1.19
C SER A 96 8.64 3.33 2.45
N SER A 97 9.87 3.83 2.42
CA SER A 97 10.79 3.73 3.55
C SER A 97 10.47 4.80 4.61
N PRO A 98 10.43 4.45 5.90
CA PRO A 98 10.32 5.41 7.00
C PRO A 98 11.36 6.54 6.92
N ALA A 99 12.61 6.20 6.65
CA ALA A 99 13.68 7.19 6.52
C ALA A 99 13.47 8.16 5.34
N LEU A 100 12.88 7.71 4.24
CA LEU A 100 12.51 8.60 3.13
C LEU A 100 11.35 9.51 3.54
N ALA A 101 10.36 9.00 4.26
CA ALA A 101 9.26 9.83 4.76
C ALA A 101 9.76 10.94 5.69
N GLU A 102 10.68 10.63 6.62
CA GLU A 102 11.33 11.62 7.48
C GLU A 102 12.11 12.68 6.67
N LYS A 103 12.89 12.24 5.66
CA LYS A 103 13.64 13.13 4.76
C LYS A 103 12.70 14.09 4.01
N ILE A 104 11.59 13.58 3.48
CA ILE A 104 10.61 14.39 2.74
C ILE A 104 9.90 15.36 3.68
N ALA A 105 9.52 14.93 4.88
CA ALA A 105 8.89 15.78 5.88
C ALA A 105 9.79 16.96 6.26
N ALA A 106 11.07 16.70 6.54
CA ALA A 106 12.05 17.78 6.83
C ALA A 106 12.23 18.75 5.65
N ALA A 107 12.24 18.23 4.42
CA ALA A 107 12.34 19.09 3.22
C ALA A 107 11.07 19.93 3.00
N GLY A 108 9.90 19.40 3.32
CA GLY A 108 8.62 20.11 3.30
C GLY A 108 8.54 21.20 4.36
N GLU A 109 8.93 20.88 5.60
CA GLU A 109 8.96 21.85 6.71
C GLU A 109 9.81 23.07 6.38
N ALA A 110 10.99 22.88 5.77
CA ALA A 110 11.87 23.96 5.33
C ALA A 110 11.20 24.91 4.30
N LYS A 111 10.11 24.49 3.67
CA LYS A 111 9.33 25.27 2.69
C LYS A 111 7.94 25.66 3.22
N GLY A 112 7.64 25.37 4.49
CA GLY A 112 6.35 25.63 5.10
C GLY A 112 5.22 24.72 4.57
N ILE A 113 5.56 23.52 4.08
CA ILE A 113 4.65 22.49 3.59
C ILE A 113 4.63 21.34 4.61
N ALA A 114 3.47 21.03 5.16
CA ALA A 114 3.32 19.87 6.00
C ALA A 114 3.31 18.60 5.14
N VAL A 115 4.08 17.58 5.55
CA VAL A 115 4.09 16.29 4.84
C VAL A 115 3.66 15.17 5.79
N LEU A 116 2.71 14.36 5.35
CA LEU A 116 2.24 13.17 6.06
C LEU A 116 2.57 11.93 5.25
N ASP A 117 3.08 10.89 5.92
CA ASP A 117 3.16 9.54 5.38
C ASP A 117 1.91 8.75 5.82
N ALA A 118 1.15 8.25 4.86
CA ALA A 118 -0.15 7.64 5.12
C ALA A 118 -0.36 6.36 4.30
N PRO A 119 0.55 5.37 4.40
CA PRO A 119 0.36 4.10 3.71
C PRO A 119 -0.93 3.41 4.15
N VAL A 120 -1.45 2.57 3.24
CA VAL A 120 -2.77 1.98 3.38
C VAL A 120 -2.75 0.46 3.47
N SER A 121 -3.77 -0.11 4.09
CA SER A 121 -4.11 -1.53 4.08
C SER A 121 -5.55 -1.73 3.60
N GLY A 122 -5.82 -2.85 2.91
CA GLY A 122 -7.14 -3.19 2.37
C GLY A 122 -7.13 -3.59 0.89
N GLY A 123 -6.00 -3.41 0.19
CA GLY A 123 -5.83 -3.78 -1.22
C GLY A 123 -6.74 -3.01 -2.17
N ASP A 124 -6.86 -3.49 -3.40
CA ASP A 124 -7.68 -2.89 -4.45
C ASP A 124 -9.18 -2.94 -4.12
N VAL A 125 -9.63 -4.00 -3.45
CA VAL A 125 -11.02 -4.15 -2.98
C VAL A 125 -11.34 -3.09 -1.94
N GLY A 126 -10.43 -2.86 -0.98
CA GLY A 126 -10.57 -1.80 0.02
C GLY A 126 -10.61 -0.41 -0.61
N ALA A 127 -9.77 -0.15 -1.61
CA ALA A 127 -9.77 1.11 -2.34
C ALA A 127 -11.08 1.35 -3.11
N LYS A 128 -11.57 0.34 -3.84
CA LYS A 128 -12.85 0.42 -4.57
C LYS A 128 -14.05 0.69 -3.67
N ASN A 129 -14.05 0.10 -2.47
CA ASN A 129 -15.18 0.15 -1.54
C ASN A 129 -15.07 1.26 -0.48
N ALA A 130 -14.11 2.19 -0.61
CA ALA A 130 -13.81 3.22 0.40
C ALA A 130 -13.67 2.61 1.82
N ALA A 131 -12.96 1.50 1.93
CA ALA A 131 -12.83 0.70 3.15
C ALA A 131 -11.36 0.50 3.56
N LEU A 132 -10.48 1.42 3.14
CA LEU A 132 -9.06 1.38 3.48
C LEU A 132 -8.82 1.66 4.98
N SER A 133 -7.70 1.14 5.48
CA SER A 133 -7.11 1.55 6.74
C SER A 133 -5.87 2.40 6.45
N PHE A 134 -5.87 3.64 6.94
CA PHE A 134 -4.76 4.59 6.81
C PHE A 134 -3.94 4.60 8.09
N MET A 135 -2.64 4.40 7.96
CA MET A 135 -1.66 4.50 9.03
C MET A 135 -0.89 5.80 8.83
N VAL A 136 -1.24 6.84 9.57
CA VAL A 136 -0.75 8.20 9.29
C VAL A 136 0.40 8.56 10.23
N GLY A 137 1.51 9.07 9.68
CA GLY A 137 2.61 9.70 10.41
C GLY A 137 2.75 11.16 9.99
N GLY A 138 3.17 12.01 10.92
CA GLY A 138 3.46 13.41 10.67
C GLY A 138 2.81 14.36 11.68
N ASP A 139 2.65 15.62 11.29
CA ASP A 139 2.11 16.69 12.14
C ASP A 139 0.62 16.49 12.47
N ALA A 140 0.25 16.61 13.74
CA ALA A 140 -1.10 16.35 14.21
C ALA A 140 -2.12 17.40 13.72
N GLU A 141 -1.73 18.67 13.58
CA GLU A 141 -2.64 19.69 13.08
C GLU A 141 -2.92 19.52 11.59
N ALA A 142 -1.89 19.17 10.81
CA ALA A 142 -2.03 18.83 9.41
C ALA A 142 -2.91 17.57 9.24
N PHE A 143 -2.72 16.55 10.08
CA PHE A 143 -3.56 15.36 10.09
C PHE A 143 -5.04 15.69 10.32
N GLU A 144 -5.38 16.45 11.36
CA GLU A 144 -6.78 16.80 11.64
C GLU A 144 -7.44 17.59 10.49
N LYS A 145 -6.68 18.43 9.77
CA LYS A 145 -7.18 19.18 8.59
C LYS A 145 -7.54 18.27 7.42
N VAL A 146 -6.77 17.19 7.18
CA VAL A 146 -6.98 16.28 6.04
C VAL A 146 -7.73 15.00 6.41
N LYS A 147 -7.95 14.73 7.69
CA LYS A 147 -8.68 13.56 8.18
C LYS A 147 -10.03 13.33 7.50
N PRO A 148 -10.87 14.37 7.28
CA PRO A 148 -12.14 14.20 6.55
C PRO A 148 -11.95 13.64 5.12
N LEU A 149 -10.80 13.92 4.46
CA LEU A 149 -10.49 13.37 3.14
C LEU A 149 -10.13 11.88 3.23
N PHE A 150 -9.40 11.46 4.26
CA PHE A 150 -9.14 10.04 4.50
C PHE A 150 -10.44 9.27 4.76
N GLU A 151 -11.38 9.85 5.53
CA GLU A 151 -12.66 9.23 5.88
C GLU A 151 -13.58 9.01 4.66
N ILE A 152 -13.38 9.77 3.56
CA ILE A 152 -14.04 9.52 2.27
C ILE A 152 -13.49 8.24 1.59
N MET A 153 -12.23 7.88 1.84
CA MET A 153 -11.53 6.78 1.16
C MET A 153 -11.36 5.54 2.03
N GLY A 154 -11.61 5.64 3.33
CA GLY A 154 -11.36 4.54 4.27
C GLY A 154 -12.21 4.57 5.53
N LYS A 155 -12.20 3.46 6.25
CA LYS A 155 -13.00 3.26 7.48
C LYS A 155 -12.16 3.41 8.76
N THR A 156 -10.85 3.25 8.65
CA THR A 156 -9.93 3.34 9.78
C THR A 156 -8.85 4.35 9.45
N VAL A 157 -8.75 5.40 10.26
CA VAL A 157 -7.79 6.48 10.05
C VAL A 157 -7.13 6.79 11.39
N VAL A 158 -5.85 6.47 11.53
CA VAL A 158 -5.15 6.57 12.81
C VAL A 158 -3.81 7.29 12.66
N LEU A 159 -3.63 8.36 13.41
CA LEU A 159 -2.32 9.00 13.57
C LEU A 159 -1.43 8.12 14.46
N GLN A 160 -0.28 7.70 13.96
CA GLN A 160 0.63 6.78 14.63
C GLN A 160 1.76 7.51 15.40
N GLY A 161 2.02 8.76 15.04
CA GLY A 161 3.12 9.55 15.58
C GLY A 161 3.64 10.57 14.59
N GLY A 162 4.89 11.03 14.76
CA GLY A 162 5.58 11.94 13.85
C GLY A 162 5.85 11.34 12.47
N ALA A 163 6.59 12.07 11.65
CA ALA A 163 6.98 11.65 10.31
C ALA A 163 7.67 10.27 10.33
N GLY A 164 7.31 9.41 9.38
CA GLY A 164 7.79 8.02 9.27
C GLY A 164 7.01 7.00 10.11
N ALA A 165 6.20 7.43 11.10
CA ALA A 165 5.45 6.52 11.96
C ALA A 165 4.37 5.72 11.21
N GLY A 166 3.77 6.30 10.18
CA GLY A 166 2.84 5.60 9.29
C GLY A 166 3.55 4.47 8.54
N GLN A 167 4.71 4.76 7.95
CA GLN A 167 5.51 3.75 7.25
C GLN A 167 6.01 2.66 8.19
N HIS A 168 6.49 3.00 9.40
CA HIS A 168 6.83 1.99 10.41
C HIS A 168 5.63 1.10 10.76
N THR A 169 4.45 1.68 10.94
CA THR A 169 3.22 0.90 11.17
C THR A 169 2.88 0.01 9.98
N LYS A 170 3.13 0.48 8.76
CA LYS A 170 2.99 -0.34 7.56
C LYS A 170 3.98 -1.51 7.56
N MET A 171 5.21 -1.34 8.03
CA MET A 171 6.17 -2.45 8.16
C MET A 171 5.69 -3.50 9.18
N VAL A 172 5.07 -3.09 10.28
CA VAL A 172 4.40 -4.02 11.22
C VAL A 172 3.30 -4.80 10.51
N ASN A 173 2.42 -4.11 9.76
CA ASN A 173 1.35 -4.76 8.98
C ASN A 173 1.90 -5.78 7.99
N GLN A 174 2.95 -5.44 7.23
CA GLN A 174 3.54 -6.33 6.22
C GLN A 174 4.25 -7.53 6.85
N THR A 175 4.90 -7.37 8.00
CA THR A 175 5.52 -8.47 8.76
C THR A 175 4.47 -9.48 9.22
N LEU A 176 3.33 -9.03 9.75
CA LEU A 176 2.22 -9.89 10.16
C LEU A 176 1.65 -10.67 8.95
N ILE A 177 1.43 -10.00 7.81
CA ILE A 177 0.91 -10.64 6.61
C ILE A 177 1.92 -11.66 6.08
N ALA A 178 3.21 -11.32 6.01
CA ALA A 178 4.27 -12.18 5.47
C ALA A 178 4.36 -13.52 6.23
N SER A 179 4.47 -13.45 7.54
CA SER A 179 4.54 -14.63 8.40
C SER A 179 3.22 -15.42 8.38
N GLY A 180 2.08 -14.72 8.40
CA GLY A 180 0.76 -15.35 8.34
C GLY A 180 0.51 -16.12 7.03
N MET A 181 1.01 -15.62 5.90
CA MET A 181 0.85 -16.28 4.60
C MET A 181 1.64 -17.58 4.50
N ILE A 182 2.81 -17.71 5.15
CA ILE A 182 3.53 -19.00 5.23
C ILE A 182 2.63 -20.03 5.90
N GLY A 183 2.15 -19.75 7.11
CA GLY A 183 1.28 -20.66 7.85
C GLY A 183 -0.01 -21.02 7.10
N LEU A 184 -0.60 -20.04 6.41
CA LEU A 184 -1.80 -20.25 5.61
C LEU A 184 -1.56 -21.23 4.45
N CYS A 185 -0.47 -21.05 3.69
CA CYS A 185 -0.15 -21.92 2.55
C CYS A 185 0.32 -23.31 2.99
N GLU A 186 1.09 -23.40 4.06
CA GLU A 186 1.52 -24.70 4.64
C GLU A 186 0.32 -25.48 5.19
N ALA A 187 -0.61 -24.81 5.86
CA ALA A 187 -1.84 -25.44 6.35
C ALA A 187 -2.70 -25.98 5.19
N MET A 188 -2.78 -25.27 4.06
CA MET A 188 -3.45 -25.75 2.85
C MET A 188 -2.80 -27.03 2.33
N LEU A 189 -1.48 -27.05 2.20
CA LEU A 189 -0.73 -28.24 1.77
C LEU A 189 -0.93 -29.42 2.74
N TYR A 190 -0.94 -29.14 4.03
CA TYR A 190 -1.19 -30.19 5.04
C TYR A 190 -2.58 -30.79 4.87
N ALA A 191 -3.62 -29.96 4.68
CA ALA A 191 -4.97 -30.43 4.44
C ALA A 191 -5.05 -31.28 3.16
N GLU A 192 -4.45 -30.82 2.06
CA GLU A 192 -4.40 -31.56 0.79
C GLU A 192 -3.72 -32.93 0.95
N LYS A 193 -2.54 -32.97 1.59
CA LYS A 193 -1.76 -34.21 1.76
C LYS A 193 -2.40 -35.21 2.76
N SER A 194 -3.12 -34.72 3.75
CA SER A 194 -3.85 -35.57 4.71
C SER A 194 -5.20 -36.07 4.19
N GLY A 195 -5.62 -35.65 2.99
CA GLY A 195 -6.90 -36.05 2.40
C GLY A 195 -8.14 -35.35 3.03
N LEU A 196 -7.92 -34.26 3.75
CA LEU A 196 -9.02 -33.44 4.29
C LEU A 196 -9.63 -32.56 3.19
N ASP A 197 -10.94 -32.32 3.29
CA ASP A 197 -11.60 -31.33 2.43
C ASP A 197 -11.31 -29.92 2.95
N PRO A 198 -10.61 -29.07 2.16
CA PRO A 198 -10.22 -27.74 2.61
C PRO A 198 -11.39 -26.81 2.95
N LEU A 199 -12.58 -27.00 2.36
CA LEU A 199 -13.78 -26.22 2.72
C LEU A 199 -14.28 -26.60 4.11
N THR A 200 -14.32 -27.88 4.43
CA THR A 200 -14.70 -28.38 5.75
C THR A 200 -13.69 -27.95 6.81
N VAL A 201 -12.40 -27.96 6.48
CA VAL A 201 -11.33 -27.42 7.36
C VAL A 201 -11.60 -25.95 7.67
N LEU A 202 -11.86 -25.13 6.64
CA LEU A 202 -12.15 -23.70 6.81
C LEU A 202 -13.33 -23.45 7.77
N GLN A 203 -14.42 -24.22 7.63
CA GLN A 203 -15.58 -24.13 8.53
C GLN A 203 -15.20 -24.39 10.00
N SER A 204 -14.30 -25.32 10.23
CA SER A 204 -13.87 -25.70 11.58
C SER A 204 -12.93 -24.69 12.22
N VAL A 205 -11.95 -24.18 11.48
CA VAL A 205 -10.88 -23.35 12.05
C VAL A 205 -11.09 -21.85 11.83
N GLY A 206 -11.97 -21.47 10.90
CA GLY A 206 -12.18 -20.08 10.51
C GLY A 206 -12.78 -19.17 11.58
N GLY A 207 -13.49 -19.74 12.56
CA GLY A 207 -14.05 -19.00 13.70
C GLY A 207 -13.24 -19.10 14.99
N GLY A 208 -12.12 -19.81 14.98
CA GLY A 208 -11.28 -20.07 16.15
C GLY A 208 -10.02 -19.20 16.22
N ALA A 209 -9.05 -19.65 17.00
CA ALA A 209 -7.77 -18.94 17.20
C ALA A 209 -6.94 -18.79 15.92
N ALA A 210 -7.17 -19.61 14.90
CA ALA A 210 -6.54 -19.51 13.59
C ALA A 210 -7.17 -18.45 12.66
N ALA A 211 -8.29 -17.84 13.08
CA ALA A 211 -9.01 -16.85 12.28
C ALA A 211 -8.10 -15.69 11.85
N SER A 212 -8.14 -15.36 10.57
CA SER A 212 -7.40 -14.23 10.00
C SER A 212 -8.09 -13.74 8.73
N TRP A 213 -7.78 -12.51 8.31
CA TRP A 213 -8.26 -12.01 7.02
C TRP A 213 -7.79 -12.90 5.86
N GLY A 214 -6.54 -13.37 5.90
CA GLY A 214 -5.98 -14.28 4.89
C GLY A 214 -6.76 -15.59 4.83
N LEU A 215 -7.06 -16.20 5.98
CA LEU A 215 -7.85 -17.42 6.03
C LEU A 215 -9.26 -17.20 5.47
N ALA A 216 -9.93 -16.11 5.81
CA ALA A 216 -11.29 -15.83 5.36
C ALA A 216 -11.38 -15.48 3.86
N ASN A 217 -10.36 -14.81 3.30
CA ASN A 217 -10.43 -14.22 1.94
C ASN A 217 -9.52 -14.91 0.92
N LEU A 218 -8.36 -15.43 1.32
CA LEU A 218 -7.41 -16.04 0.39
C LEU A 218 -7.51 -17.57 0.35
N TRP A 219 -7.88 -18.22 1.45
CA TRP A 219 -8.07 -19.66 1.48
C TRP A 219 -9.12 -20.16 0.47
N PRO A 220 -10.34 -19.55 0.35
CA PRO A 220 -11.30 -19.94 -0.68
C PRO A 220 -10.77 -19.73 -2.11
N ARG A 221 -9.94 -18.73 -2.31
CA ARG A 221 -9.33 -18.48 -3.62
C ARG A 221 -8.31 -19.56 -3.96
N MET A 222 -7.48 -19.98 -3.01
CA MET A 222 -6.52 -21.07 -3.19
C MET A 222 -7.23 -22.40 -3.52
N ILE A 223 -8.38 -22.70 -2.90
CA ILE A 223 -9.21 -23.88 -3.22
C ILE A 223 -9.63 -23.87 -4.71
N ASN A 224 -9.94 -22.70 -5.24
CA ASN A 224 -10.40 -22.52 -6.62
C ASN A 224 -9.25 -22.22 -7.61
N ASP A 225 -7.99 -22.43 -7.20
CA ASP A 225 -6.78 -22.08 -7.97
C ASP A 225 -6.80 -20.64 -8.51
N ASP A 226 -7.47 -19.72 -7.78
CA ASP A 226 -7.49 -18.30 -8.09
C ASP A 226 -6.29 -17.59 -7.45
N PHE A 227 -5.27 -17.36 -8.26
CA PHE A 227 -4.06 -16.65 -7.90
C PHE A 227 -3.97 -15.25 -8.50
N GLU A 228 -5.10 -14.70 -8.96
CA GLU A 228 -5.12 -13.33 -9.49
C GLU A 228 -4.80 -12.31 -8.37
N PRO A 229 -4.12 -11.20 -8.68
CA PRO A 229 -3.61 -10.31 -7.67
C PRO A 229 -4.67 -9.35 -7.12
N GLY A 230 -4.89 -9.39 -5.80
CA GLY A 230 -5.34 -8.23 -5.04
C GLY A 230 -4.13 -7.41 -4.55
N PHE A 231 -2.98 -8.08 -4.40
CA PHE A 231 -1.68 -7.48 -4.11
C PHE A 231 -0.58 -8.36 -4.73
N PHE A 232 0.27 -7.76 -5.57
CA PHE A 232 1.27 -8.49 -6.33
C PHE A 232 2.42 -9.04 -5.46
N VAL A 233 2.89 -10.25 -5.78
CA VAL A 233 4.09 -10.85 -5.16
C VAL A 233 5.30 -9.92 -5.25
N GLU A 234 5.57 -9.30 -6.42
CA GLU A 234 6.71 -8.38 -6.60
C GLU A 234 6.65 -7.14 -5.70
N HIS A 235 5.45 -6.58 -5.48
CA HIS A 235 5.28 -5.46 -4.56
C HIS A 235 5.42 -5.89 -3.10
N PHE A 236 5.00 -7.13 -2.79
CA PHE A 236 5.18 -7.66 -1.44
C PHE A 236 6.64 -7.94 -1.11
N ILE A 237 7.42 -8.43 -2.08
CA ILE A 237 8.89 -8.57 -1.96
C ILE A 237 9.53 -7.21 -1.68
N LYS A 238 9.13 -6.16 -2.41
CA LYS A 238 9.58 -4.78 -2.14
C LYS A 238 9.26 -4.36 -0.70
N ASP A 239 8.03 -4.58 -0.24
CA ASP A 239 7.60 -4.17 1.10
C ASP A 239 8.37 -4.91 2.21
N MET A 240 8.58 -6.22 2.04
CA MET A 240 9.41 -7.01 2.96
C MET A 240 10.87 -6.53 2.96
N GLY A 241 11.40 -6.15 1.79
CA GLY A 241 12.74 -5.58 1.68
C GLY A 241 12.90 -4.30 2.50
N ILE A 242 11.94 -3.38 2.38
CA ILE A 242 11.91 -2.15 3.19
C ILE A 242 11.87 -2.49 4.69
N ALA A 243 11.02 -3.43 5.11
CA ALA A 243 10.90 -3.82 6.51
C ALA A 243 12.19 -4.46 7.05
N LEU A 244 12.88 -5.29 6.27
CA LEU A 244 14.17 -5.89 6.65
C LEU A 244 15.29 -4.85 6.72
N ASP A 245 15.33 -3.90 5.79
CA ASP A 245 16.31 -2.81 5.82
C ASP A 245 16.13 -1.92 7.05
N GLU A 246 14.90 -1.58 7.41
CA GLU A 246 14.61 -0.82 8.63
C GLU A 246 14.89 -1.64 9.90
N ALA A 247 14.57 -2.93 9.92
CA ALA A 247 14.91 -3.83 11.02
C ALA A 247 16.44 -3.85 11.27
N LYS A 248 17.23 -3.96 10.18
CA LYS A 248 18.70 -3.91 10.26
C LYS A 248 19.20 -2.57 10.82
N ARG A 249 18.60 -1.44 10.45
CA ARG A 249 18.94 -0.13 11.01
C ARG A 249 18.66 -0.03 12.51
N MET A 250 17.63 -0.73 12.98
CA MET A 250 17.26 -0.83 14.40
C MET A 250 18.02 -1.93 15.15
N ASN A 251 18.94 -2.66 14.52
CA ASN A 251 19.60 -3.85 15.08
C ASN A 251 18.58 -4.92 15.52
N LEU A 252 17.53 -5.12 14.76
CA LEU A 252 16.46 -6.08 15.02
C LEU A 252 16.52 -7.23 14.01
N GLU A 253 16.51 -8.47 14.49
CA GLU A 253 16.39 -9.65 13.65
C GLU A 253 14.94 -10.10 13.54
N LEU A 254 14.47 -10.36 12.32
CA LEU A 254 13.11 -10.81 12.01
C LEU A 254 13.14 -12.12 11.21
N PRO A 255 13.51 -13.27 11.83
CA PRO A 255 13.74 -14.54 11.11
C PRO A 255 12.50 -15.02 10.35
N GLY A 256 11.29 -14.78 10.85
CA GLY A 256 10.04 -15.12 10.14
C GLY A 256 9.85 -14.29 8.85
N LEU A 257 10.22 -13.01 8.88
CA LEU A 257 10.16 -12.13 7.70
C LEU A 257 11.25 -12.48 6.68
N GLU A 258 12.45 -12.84 7.14
CA GLU A 258 13.54 -13.33 6.27
C GLU A 258 13.15 -14.62 5.54
N LEU A 259 12.51 -15.56 6.25
CA LEU A 259 11.99 -16.78 5.65
C LEU A 259 10.92 -16.46 4.60
N ALA A 260 9.99 -15.55 4.92
CA ALA A 260 8.97 -15.11 3.97
C ALA A 260 9.61 -14.49 2.73
N MET A 261 10.57 -13.58 2.88
CA MET A 261 11.32 -12.97 1.78
C MET A 261 11.92 -14.03 0.86
N LYS A 262 12.61 -15.04 1.44
CA LYS A 262 13.20 -16.14 0.67
C LYS A 262 12.16 -16.93 -0.13
N LEU A 263 11.03 -17.27 0.48
CA LEU A 263 9.96 -18.03 -0.15
C LEU A 263 9.25 -17.23 -1.25
N TYR A 264 9.00 -15.95 -1.03
CA TYR A 264 8.39 -15.07 -2.05
C TYR A 264 9.34 -14.77 -3.21
N THR A 265 10.65 -14.63 -2.95
CA THR A 265 11.66 -14.52 -4.01
C THR A 265 11.61 -15.78 -4.89
N LYS A 266 11.54 -16.96 -4.28
CA LYS A 266 11.37 -18.22 -5.02
C LYS A 266 10.07 -18.25 -5.82
N THR A 267 8.97 -17.72 -5.26
CA THR A 267 7.68 -17.61 -5.96
C THR A 267 7.82 -16.73 -7.22
N ALA A 268 8.51 -15.60 -7.12
CA ALA A 268 8.76 -14.72 -8.27
C ALA A 268 9.67 -15.37 -9.33
N GLU A 269 10.75 -16.10 -8.92
CA GLU A 269 11.64 -16.85 -9.82
C GLU A 269 10.90 -17.93 -10.63
N LEU A 270 9.84 -18.51 -10.06
CA LEU A 270 8.95 -19.45 -10.74
C LEU A 270 7.97 -18.79 -11.73
N GLY A 271 8.07 -17.47 -11.93
CA GLY A 271 7.24 -16.71 -12.86
C GLY A 271 5.95 -16.15 -12.26
N TYR A 272 5.74 -16.22 -10.93
CA TYR A 272 4.53 -15.79 -10.27
C TYR A 272 4.61 -14.36 -9.69
N GLY A 273 5.61 -13.56 -10.08
CA GLY A 273 5.81 -12.19 -9.58
C GLY A 273 4.60 -11.26 -9.78
N ARG A 274 3.84 -11.48 -10.87
CA ARG A 274 2.61 -10.72 -11.21
C ARG A 274 1.32 -11.37 -10.69
N LYS A 275 1.41 -12.43 -9.90
CA LYS A 275 0.28 -13.07 -9.22
C LYS A 275 0.07 -12.50 -7.83
N GLY A 276 -1.07 -12.85 -7.21
CA GLY A 276 -1.40 -12.48 -5.84
C GLY A 276 -0.52 -13.16 -4.80
N THR A 277 -0.46 -12.60 -3.59
CA THR A 277 0.39 -13.12 -2.50
C THR A 277 0.09 -14.59 -2.14
N GLN A 278 -1.13 -15.08 -2.37
CA GLN A 278 -1.52 -16.47 -2.18
C GLN A 278 -0.82 -17.43 -3.17
N ALA A 279 -0.17 -16.92 -4.24
CA ALA A 279 0.63 -17.74 -5.15
C ALA A 279 1.88 -18.34 -4.49
N LEU A 280 2.21 -17.95 -3.25
CA LEU A 280 3.19 -18.67 -2.41
C LEU A 280 2.85 -20.16 -2.32
N LEU A 281 1.58 -20.56 -2.32
CA LEU A 281 1.15 -21.95 -2.34
C LEU A 281 1.74 -22.73 -3.53
N LEU A 282 1.81 -22.09 -4.72
CA LEU A 282 2.38 -22.72 -5.92
C LEU A 282 3.87 -23.04 -5.76
N ALA A 283 4.62 -22.12 -5.16
CA ALA A 283 6.04 -22.35 -4.87
C ALA A 283 6.24 -23.46 -3.83
N LEU A 284 5.40 -23.49 -2.80
CA LEU A 284 5.45 -24.54 -1.78
C LEU A 284 5.03 -25.91 -2.35
N ARG A 285 4.02 -25.95 -3.23
CA ARG A 285 3.67 -27.18 -3.97
C ARG A 285 4.86 -27.68 -4.80
N GLU A 286 5.62 -26.79 -5.45
CA GLU A 286 6.81 -27.15 -6.22
C GLU A 286 7.92 -27.72 -5.35
N ILE A 287 8.21 -27.11 -4.20
CA ILE A 287 9.19 -27.60 -3.20
C ILE A 287 8.83 -29.00 -2.70
N ASN A 288 7.55 -29.37 -2.66
CA ASN A 288 7.04 -30.64 -2.15
C ASN A 288 6.71 -31.68 -3.24
N LYS A 289 7.13 -31.43 -4.49
CA LYS A 289 7.07 -32.41 -5.59
C LYS A 289 8.25 -33.41 -5.51
N GLY A 290 8.37 -34.09 -4.42
CA GLY A 290 9.39 -35.11 -4.21
C GLY A 290 8.77 -36.49 -3.99
#